data_34ef7417921ead7d0bbf8fccf95cd9af
#
_entry.id   34ef7417921ead7d0bbf8fccf95cd9af
#
_cell.length_a   1.000
_cell.length_b   1.000
_cell.length_c   1.000
_cell.angle_alpha   90.00
_cell.angle_beta   90.00
_cell.angle_gamma   90.00
#
_symmetry.space_group_name_H-M   'P 1'
#
loop_
_entity.id
_entity.type
_entity.pdbx_description
1 polymer ?
#
loop_
_entity_poly.entity_id
_entity_poly.type
_entity_poly.pdbx_seq_one_letter_code
_entity_poly.pdbx_strand_id
1 'polypeptide(L)'
;HDGIVANPNCCTIPLTCVLKPLHEEAGLARVRLATYQSVSGAGARAMERLRGEAPADHDLRMDWDFDGDEFDEEAKLRAETRKIMELPELPIQATCVRVPVLVGHAEAVWLETEEPLAPERARELLASAPSVRVEDFPSPGKAAGIDEVLVGRIRRDPTIENGLALFLASDNLRKGAALNAIQITELLLSRERAAA
;
A
#
# COMPACT_ATOMS: atom_id res chain seq x y z
N HIS A 1 -20.24 8.23 -7.12
CA HIS A 1 -20.37 6.86 -7.65
C HIS A 1 -21.81 6.58 -8.04
N ASP A 2 -22.03 5.72 -8.99
CA ASP A 2 -23.35 5.39 -9.53
C ASP A 2 -23.86 4.04 -8.97
N GLY A 3 -23.81 3.85 -7.64
CA GLY A 3 -24.28 2.65 -6.93
C GLY A 3 -23.25 1.54 -6.75
N ILE A 4 -22.15 1.54 -7.48
CA ILE A 4 -21.07 0.55 -7.33
C ILE A 4 -19.79 1.25 -6.85
N VAL A 5 -19.19 0.73 -5.78
CA VAL A 5 -17.88 1.14 -5.27
C VAL A 5 -16.97 -0.07 -5.27
N ALA A 6 -15.95 -0.05 -6.13
CA ALA A 6 -14.94 -1.11 -6.17
C ALA A 6 -13.94 -0.92 -5.02
N ASN A 7 -13.63 -2.00 -4.32
CA ASN A 7 -12.52 -2.01 -3.36
C ASN A 7 -11.19 -2.03 -4.13
N PRO A 8 -10.23 -1.15 -3.81
CA PRO A 8 -8.96 -1.10 -4.52
C PRO A 8 -8.07 -2.33 -4.28
N ASN A 9 -6.95 -2.39 -5.02
CA ASN A 9 -5.90 -3.39 -4.86
C ASN A 9 -5.28 -3.37 -3.46
N CYS A 10 -4.84 -4.52 -2.98
CA CYS A 10 -4.34 -4.73 -1.62
C CYS A 10 -3.02 -3.99 -1.30
N CYS A 11 -2.26 -3.58 -2.32
CA CYS A 11 -1.11 -2.68 -2.16
C CYS A 11 -1.52 -1.21 -2.30
N THR A 12 -2.47 -0.89 -3.19
CA THR A 12 -2.94 0.49 -3.37
C THR A 12 -3.56 1.07 -2.08
N ILE A 13 -4.34 0.27 -1.35
CA ILE A 13 -5.02 0.73 -0.14
C ILE A 13 -4.02 1.23 0.93
N PRO A 14 -3.06 0.42 1.39
CA PRO A 14 -2.10 0.87 2.40
C PRO A 14 -1.20 2.00 1.89
N LEU A 15 -0.80 1.96 0.62
CA LEU A 15 0.00 3.02 0.00
C LEU A 15 -0.71 4.38 0.07
N THR A 16 -1.97 4.44 -0.34
CA THR A 16 -2.74 5.70 -0.34
C THR A 16 -3.02 6.24 1.06
N CYS A 17 -3.20 5.37 2.07
CA CYS A 17 -3.29 5.80 3.47
C CYS A 17 -2.03 6.53 3.94
N VAL A 18 -0.86 6.13 3.45
CA VAL A 18 0.43 6.75 3.79
C VAL A 18 0.72 7.98 2.92
N LEU A 19 0.43 7.91 1.62
CA LEU A 19 0.72 9.01 0.69
C LEU A 19 -0.17 10.24 0.93
N LYS A 20 -1.44 10.04 1.31
CA LYS A 20 -2.43 11.14 1.42
C LYS A 20 -1.99 12.25 2.38
N PRO A 21 -1.64 11.97 3.65
CA PRO A 21 -1.21 13.02 4.58
C PRO A 21 0.09 13.71 4.16
N LEU A 22 1.00 13.00 3.49
CA LEU A 22 2.24 13.59 2.99
C LEU A 22 2.00 14.51 1.80
N HIS A 23 1.07 14.14 0.91
CA HIS A 23 0.64 14.97 -0.21
C HIS A 23 -0.05 16.25 0.25
N GLU A 24 -0.94 16.15 1.23
CA GLU A 24 -1.65 17.32 1.78
C GLU A 24 -0.72 18.35 2.42
N GLU A 25 0.40 17.89 2.97
CA GLU A 25 1.40 18.78 3.59
C GLU A 25 2.36 19.40 2.58
N ALA A 26 2.90 18.59 1.64
CA ALA A 26 4.06 19.02 0.85
C ALA A 26 3.94 18.76 -0.67
N GLY A 27 2.77 18.30 -1.15
CA GLY A 27 2.61 17.88 -2.54
C GLY A 27 3.45 16.64 -2.90
N LEU A 28 2.97 15.80 -3.81
CA LEU A 28 3.73 14.67 -4.34
C LEU A 28 4.17 14.97 -5.77
N ALA A 29 5.46 15.00 -6.01
CA ALA A 29 6.05 15.16 -7.33
C ALA A 29 6.31 13.83 -8.02
N ARG A 30 6.65 12.76 -7.28
CA ARG A 30 6.94 11.43 -7.82
C ARG A 30 6.89 10.35 -6.74
N VAL A 31 6.51 9.12 -7.14
CA VAL A 31 6.56 7.93 -6.26
C VAL A 31 7.21 6.77 -7.00
N ARG A 32 8.12 6.09 -6.34
CA ARG A 32 8.68 4.80 -6.77
C ARG A 32 8.52 3.80 -5.65
N LEU A 33 8.18 2.57 -5.98
CA LEU A 33 8.03 1.55 -4.95
C LEU A 33 8.37 0.15 -5.47
N ALA A 34 8.72 -0.71 -4.52
CA ALA A 34 8.76 -2.14 -4.72
C ALA A 34 7.84 -2.80 -3.70
N THR A 35 6.99 -3.74 -4.15
CA THR A 35 6.11 -4.48 -3.27
C THR A 35 6.69 -5.84 -2.93
N TYR A 36 6.43 -6.32 -1.73
CA TYR A 36 6.75 -7.66 -1.24
C TYR A 36 5.44 -8.31 -0.83
N GLN A 37 4.82 -9.02 -1.80
CA GLN A 37 3.46 -9.50 -1.64
C GLN A 37 3.43 -10.96 -1.15
N SER A 38 2.73 -11.19 -0.06
CA SER A 38 2.53 -12.52 0.51
C SER A 38 1.70 -13.43 -0.41
N VAL A 39 1.86 -14.73 -0.25
CA VAL A 39 1.17 -15.75 -1.06
C VAL A 39 -0.33 -15.78 -0.87
N SER A 40 -0.87 -15.25 0.24
CA SER A 40 -2.31 -15.14 0.47
C SER A 40 -3.01 -14.28 -0.59
N GLY A 41 -2.31 -13.33 -1.21
CA GLY A 41 -2.82 -12.56 -2.34
C GLY A 41 -3.08 -13.40 -3.60
N ALA A 42 -2.38 -14.53 -3.74
CA ALA A 42 -2.60 -15.52 -4.80
C ALA A 42 -3.62 -16.62 -4.41
N GLY A 43 -4.24 -16.52 -3.23
CA GLY A 43 -5.34 -17.37 -2.78
C GLY A 43 -4.93 -18.59 -1.94
N ALA A 44 -5.94 -19.34 -1.50
CA ALA A 44 -5.77 -20.44 -0.53
C ALA A 44 -4.81 -21.52 -1.00
N ARG A 45 -4.85 -21.91 -2.27
CA ARG A 45 -3.94 -22.93 -2.83
C ARG A 45 -2.46 -22.55 -2.75
N ALA A 46 -2.15 -21.25 -2.92
CA ALA A 46 -0.78 -20.78 -2.76
C ALA A 46 -0.32 -20.83 -1.29
N MET A 47 -1.23 -20.54 -0.36
CA MET A 47 -0.96 -20.69 1.07
C MET A 47 -0.74 -22.14 1.49
N GLU A 48 -1.53 -23.09 0.98
CA GLU A 48 -1.38 -24.53 1.21
C GLU A 48 0.00 -25.03 0.73
N ARG A 49 0.42 -24.63 -0.45
CA ARG A 49 1.77 -24.94 -0.96
C ARG A 49 2.87 -24.45 -0.04
N LEU A 50 2.80 -23.20 0.41
CA LEU A 50 3.83 -22.66 1.30
C LEU A 50 3.83 -23.34 2.68
N ARG A 51 2.69 -23.87 3.14
CA ARG A 51 2.59 -24.64 4.40
C ARG A 51 3.18 -26.04 4.34
N GLY A 52 3.61 -26.49 3.17
CA GLY A 52 4.27 -27.80 3.00
C GLY A 52 3.37 -28.92 2.49
N GLU A 53 2.16 -28.61 2.03
CA GLU A 53 1.24 -29.59 1.42
C GLU A 53 1.56 -29.91 -0.04
N ALA A 54 2.50 -29.17 -0.64
CA ALA A 54 3.08 -29.41 -1.96
C ALA A 54 4.55 -28.97 -1.96
N PRO A 55 5.36 -29.34 -2.98
CA PRO A 55 6.72 -28.82 -3.09
C PRO A 55 6.72 -27.29 -2.98
N ALA A 56 7.28 -26.80 -1.88
CA ALA A 56 7.28 -25.40 -1.59
C ALA A 56 8.28 -24.70 -2.50
N ASP A 57 7.80 -23.69 -3.13
CA ASP A 57 8.63 -22.70 -3.78
C ASP A 57 8.96 -21.64 -2.72
N HIS A 58 10.16 -21.70 -2.22
CA HIS A 58 10.68 -20.77 -1.22
C HIS A 58 11.42 -19.58 -1.86
N ASP A 59 11.21 -19.37 -3.15
CA ASP A 59 11.85 -18.32 -3.92
C ASP A 59 10.90 -17.15 -4.20
N LEU A 60 11.47 -16.05 -4.67
CA LEU A 60 10.72 -14.92 -5.19
C LEU A 60 10.01 -15.32 -6.48
N ARG A 61 8.83 -14.77 -6.68
CA ARG A 61 8.05 -14.98 -7.89
C ARG A 61 7.53 -13.68 -8.47
N MET A 62 7.27 -13.74 -9.77
CA MET A 62 6.56 -12.72 -10.52
C MET A 62 5.50 -13.49 -11.32
N ASP A 63 4.32 -13.67 -10.71
CA ASP A 63 3.26 -14.58 -11.16
C ASP A 63 2.00 -13.82 -11.64
N TRP A 64 2.21 -12.67 -12.26
CA TRP A 64 1.18 -11.86 -12.90
C TRP A 64 1.31 -11.89 -14.41
N ASP A 65 0.23 -11.57 -15.10
CA ASP A 65 0.23 -11.39 -16.54
C ASP A 65 0.86 -10.04 -16.94
N PHE A 66 1.42 -9.97 -18.14
CA PHE A 66 1.97 -8.73 -18.67
C PHE A 66 0.88 -7.83 -19.26
N ASP A 67 0.98 -6.53 -18.98
CA ASP A 67 0.28 -5.44 -19.65
C ASP A 67 1.33 -4.51 -20.28
N GLY A 68 1.68 -4.77 -21.53
CA GLY A 68 2.81 -4.12 -22.19
C GLY A 68 4.15 -4.56 -21.61
N ASP A 69 4.94 -3.62 -21.09
CA ASP A 69 6.25 -3.86 -20.46
C ASP A 69 6.17 -4.04 -18.94
N GLU A 70 4.98 -3.93 -18.36
CA GLU A 70 4.72 -4.03 -16.93
C GLU A 70 3.84 -5.26 -16.62
N PHE A 71 3.80 -5.68 -15.36
CA PHE A 71 2.76 -6.58 -14.91
C PHE A 71 1.42 -5.84 -14.75
N ASP A 72 0.31 -6.52 -14.98
CA ASP A 72 -1.04 -5.98 -14.78
C ASP A 72 -1.24 -5.47 -13.34
N GLU A 73 -0.59 -6.08 -12.36
CA GLU A 73 -0.57 -5.63 -10.96
C GLU A 73 0.11 -4.27 -10.79
N GLU A 74 1.22 -4.03 -11.49
CA GLU A 74 1.97 -2.75 -11.46
C GLU A 74 1.17 -1.64 -12.13
N ALA A 75 0.61 -1.92 -13.30
CA ALA A 75 -0.27 -1.02 -14.03
C ALA A 75 -1.52 -0.64 -13.21
N LYS A 76 -2.14 -1.63 -12.56
CA LYS A 76 -3.29 -1.45 -11.66
C LYS A 76 -2.95 -0.56 -10.47
N LEU A 77 -1.84 -0.85 -9.78
CA LEU A 77 -1.39 -0.06 -8.63
C LEU A 77 -1.18 1.41 -9.01
N ARG A 78 -0.53 1.67 -10.14
CA ARG A 78 -0.34 3.03 -10.67
C ARG A 78 -1.68 3.71 -10.96
N ALA A 79 -2.56 3.05 -11.70
CA ALA A 79 -3.84 3.62 -12.13
C ALA A 79 -4.76 3.91 -10.93
N GLU A 80 -4.87 2.99 -10.00
CA GLU A 80 -5.70 3.14 -8.80
C GLU A 80 -5.15 4.22 -7.86
N THR A 81 -3.82 4.27 -7.63
CA THR A 81 -3.21 5.30 -6.80
C THR A 81 -3.49 6.69 -7.38
N ARG A 82 -3.28 6.90 -8.68
CA ARG A 82 -3.60 8.16 -9.34
C ARG A 82 -5.07 8.55 -9.18
N LYS A 83 -5.97 7.60 -9.36
CA LYS A 83 -7.41 7.82 -9.23
C LYS A 83 -7.82 8.17 -7.81
N ILE A 84 -7.36 7.43 -6.81
CA ILE A 84 -7.73 7.62 -5.40
C ILE A 84 -7.15 8.91 -4.85
N MET A 85 -5.91 9.23 -5.22
CA MET A 85 -5.24 10.46 -4.81
C MET A 85 -5.73 11.69 -5.58
N GLU A 86 -6.54 11.50 -6.65
CA GLU A 86 -6.97 12.57 -7.57
C GLU A 86 -5.79 13.29 -8.26
N LEU A 87 -4.72 12.54 -8.53
CA LEU A 87 -3.48 12.99 -9.16
C LEU A 87 -3.22 12.22 -10.46
N PRO A 88 -3.96 12.50 -11.55
CA PRO A 88 -3.92 11.69 -12.78
C PRO A 88 -2.54 11.66 -13.45
N GLU A 89 -1.75 12.71 -13.27
CA GLU A 89 -0.42 12.85 -13.89
C GLU A 89 0.73 12.48 -12.95
N LEU A 90 0.46 12.05 -11.70
CA LEU A 90 1.52 11.69 -10.76
C LEU A 90 2.42 10.59 -11.36
N PRO A 91 3.74 10.82 -11.49
CA PRO A 91 4.68 9.80 -11.92
C PRO A 91 4.81 8.71 -10.85
N ILE A 92 4.33 7.50 -11.16
CA ILE A 92 4.43 6.34 -10.27
C ILE A 92 5.07 5.19 -11.04
N GLN A 93 6.07 4.56 -10.43
CA GLN A 93 6.70 3.35 -10.92
C GLN A 93 6.69 2.30 -9.81
N ALA A 94 6.12 1.14 -10.08
CA ALA A 94 6.08 0.01 -9.18
C ALA A 94 6.88 -1.17 -9.74
N THR A 95 7.43 -2.00 -8.85
CA THR A 95 7.89 -3.35 -9.16
C THR A 95 7.28 -4.30 -8.16
N CYS A 96 6.49 -5.26 -8.65
CA CYS A 96 5.76 -6.19 -7.81
C CYS A 96 6.47 -7.54 -7.72
N VAL A 97 6.65 -8.03 -6.48
CA VAL A 97 7.31 -9.30 -6.20
C VAL A 97 6.49 -10.12 -5.21
N ARG A 98 6.26 -11.40 -5.52
CA ARG A 98 5.71 -12.38 -4.59
C ARG A 98 6.82 -12.93 -3.71
N VAL A 99 6.61 -12.91 -2.39
CA VAL A 99 7.57 -13.43 -1.40
C VAL A 99 6.98 -14.62 -0.63
N PRO A 100 7.82 -15.56 -0.13
CA PRO A 100 7.36 -16.73 0.61
C PRO A 100 6.93 -16.38 2.06
N VAL A 101 5.94 -15.49 2.17
CA VAL A 101 5.29 -15.07 3.41
C VAL A 101 3.81 -15.42 3.30
N LEU A 102 3.20 -15.98 4.34
CA LEU A 102 1.80 -16.42 4.27
C LEU A 102 0.82 -15.26 4.16
N VAL A 103 0.89 -14.29 5.05
CA VAL A 103 -0.04 -13.16 5.15
C VAL A 103 0.75 -11.88 5.42
N GLY A 104 0.25 -10.77 4.91
CA GLY A 104 0.83 -9.44 5.04
C GLY A 104 1.69 -9.07 3.84
N HIS A 105 1.37 -7.94 3.24
CA HIS A 105 2.18 -7.32 2.20
C HIS A 105 3.08 -6.24 2.81
N ALA A 106 4.19 -5.96 2.15
CA ALA A 106 5.03 -4.82 2.48
C ALA A 106 5.45 -4.07 1.24
N GLU A 107 5.82 -2.81 1.42
CA GLU A 107 6.24 -1.93 0.33
C GLU A 107 7.41 -1.06 0.77
N ALA A 108 8.48 -1.06 -0.02
CA ALA A 108 9.53 -0.07 0.06
C ALA A 108 9.17 1.09 -0.86
N VAL A 109 9.05 2.29 -0.31
CA VAL A 109 8.58 3.47 -1.03
C VAL A 109 9.63 4.56 -1.00
N TRP A 110 9.91 5.13 -2.15
CA TRP A 110 10.70 6.34 -2.35
C TRP A 110 9.79 7.37 -2.99
N LEU A 111 9.70 8.52 -2.38
CA LEU A 111 8.87 9.62 -2.89
C LEU A 111 9.64 10.93 -2.92
N GLU A 112 9.25 11.79 -3.83
CA GLU A 112 9.69 13.17 -3.95
C GLU A 112 8.50 14.08 -3.72
N THR A 113 8.69 15.11 -2.89
CA THR A 113 7.66 16.12 -2.61
C THR A 113 7.97 17.43 -3.36
N GLU A 114 6.93 18.22 -3.63
CA GLU A 114 7.07 19.53 -4.25
C GLU A 114 7.75 20.52 -3.30
N GLU A 115 7.33 20.50 -2.03
CA GLU A 115 7.92 21.29 -0.97
C GLU A 115 8.77 20.41 -0.03
N PRO A 116 9.79 20.97 0.63
CA PRO A 116 10.62 20.24 1.56
C PRO A 116 9.83 19.62 2.72
N LEU A 117 9.99 18.31 2.94
CA LEU A 117 9.36 17.58 4.03
C LEU A 117 10.41 16.84 4.86
N ALA A 118 10.62 17.29 6.11
CA ALA A 118 11.54 16.63 7.02
C ALA A 118 11.00 15.25 7.47
N PRO A 119 11.85 14.23 7.66
CA PRO A 119 11.43 12.90 8.13
C PRO A 119 10.67 12.93 9.46
N GLU A 120 11.04 13.84 10.37
CA GLU A 120 10.40 14.02 11.66
C GLU A 120 8.96 14.52 11.47
N ARG A 121 8.77 15.49 10.58
CA ARG A 121 7.44 16.02 10.26
C ARG A 121 6.58 14.96 9.56
N ALA A 122 7.15 14.22 8.63
CA ALA A 122 6.46 13.09 7.98
C ALA A 122 6.02 12.03 9.01
N ARG A 123 6.86 11.73 10.00
CA ARG A 123 6.51 10.82 11.11
C ARG A 123 5.34 11.34 11.95
N GLU A 124 5.31 12.61 12.28
CA GLU A 124 4.21 13.24 13.03
C GLU A 124 2.88 13.16 12.28
N LEU A 125 2.90 13.49 10.98
CA LEU A 125 1.72 13.41 10.12
C LEU A 125 1.17 11.98 10.06
N LEU A 126 2.05 11.01 9.84
CA LEU A 126 1.68 9.60 9.75
C LEU A 126 1.20 9.03 11.09
N ALA A 127 1.75 9.50 12.22
CA ALA A 127 1.30 9.08 13.54
C ALA A 127 -0.13 9.56 13.88
N SER A 128 -0.59 10.64 13.25
CA SER A 128 -1.95 11.17 13.40
C SER A 128 -2.90 10.75 12.28
N ALA A 129 -2.41 10.07 11.24
CA ALA A 129 -3.22 9.66 10.09
C ALA A 129 -4.17 8.50 10.44
N PRO A 130 -5.41 8.52 9.93
CA PRO A 130 -6.35 7.42 10.14
C PRO A 130 -5.84 6.09 9.59
N SER A 131 -6.04 5.01 10.34
CA SER A 131 -5.63 3.64 9.96
C SER A 131 -4.13 3.45 9.74
N VAL A 132 -3.29 4.36 10.23
CA VAL A 132 -1.83 4.28 10.16
C VAL A 132 -1.26 4.19 11.57
N ARG A 133 -0.26 3.34 11.75
CA ARG A 133 0.52 3.23 12.98
C ARG A 133 2.01 3.29 12.66
N VAL A 134 2.70 4.25 13.28
CA VAL A 134 4.16 4.38 13.14
C VAL A 134 4.85 3.29 13.96
N GLU A 135 5.75 2.56 13.32
CA GLU A 135 6.51 1.44 13.87
C GLU A 135 7.96 1.55 13.38
N ASP A 136 8.95 1.29 14.23
CA ASP A 136 10.35 1.41 13.81
C ASP A 136 10.75 0.41 12.73
N PHE A 137 10.27 -0.83 12.86
CA PHE A 137 10.56 -1.93 11.94
C PHE A 137 9.28 -2.65 11.53
N PRO A 138 8.47 -2.05 10.62
CA PRO A 138 7.29 -2.72 10.11
C PRO A 138 7.68 -3.98 9.31
N SER A 139 6.86 -5.00 9.40
CA SER A 139 7.02 -6.22 8.63
C SER A 139 5.68 -6.89 8.35
N PRO A 140 5.56 -7.73 7.32
CA PRO A 140 4.34 -8.49 7.06
C PRO A 140 3.86 -9.30 8.27
N GLY A 141 4.79 -9.96 8.97
CA GLY A 141 4.44 -10.75 10.16
C GLY A 141 3.89 -9.94 11.33
N LYS A 142 4.34 -8.69 11.50
CA LYS A 142 3.76 -7.77 12.50
C LYS A 142 2.42 -7.20 12.05
N ALA A 143 2.23 -7.04 10.76
CA ALA A 143 1.00 -6.50 10.18
C ALA A 143 -0.14 -7.53 10.10
N ALA A 144 0.21 -8.81 10.04
CA ALA A 144 -0.78 -9.88 9.96
C ALA A 144 -1.71 -9.89 11.19
N GLY A 145 -3.03 -9.83 10.96
CA GLY A 145 -4.07 -9.84 11.99
C GLY A 145 -4.42 -8.48 12.60
N ILE A 146 -3.74 -7.39 12.22
CA ILE A 146 -4.07 -6.04 12.69
C ILE A 146 -4.76 -5.20 11.61
N ASP A 147 -5.40 -4.13 12.03
CA ASP A 147 -6.26 -3.29 11.17
C ASP A 147 -5.53 -2.08 10.58
N GLU A 148 -4.43 -1.66 11.20
CA GLU A 148 -3.66 -0.51 10.78
C GLU A 148 -2.59 -0.88 9.73
N VAL A 149 -2.24 0.10 8.93
CA VAL A 149 -1.03 0.09 8.11
C VAL A 149 0.14 0.45 9.01
N LEU A 150 1.11 -0.42 9.14
CA LEU A 150 2.37 -0.13 9.82
C LEU A 150 3.28 0.66 8.88
N VAL A 151 3.84 1.77 9.33
CA VAL A 151 4.81 2.55 8.57
C VAL A 151 6.02 2.89 9.41
N GLY A 152 7.20 2.77 8.82
CA GLY A 152 8.44 3.06 9.51
C GLY A 152 9.61 3.25 8.56
N ARG A 153 10.83 3.24 9.10
CA ARG A 153 12.04 3.49 8.30
C ARG A 153 11.99 4.82 7.56
N ILE A 154 11.23 5.81 8.09
CA ILE A 154 11.05 7.13 7.49
C ILE A 154 12.36 7.88 7.60
N ARG A 155 12.93 8.25 6.45
CA ARG A 155 14.26 8.89 6.35
C ARG A 155 14.38 9.72 5.08
N ARG A 156 15.37 10.62 5.05
CA ARG A 156 15.74 11.29 3.79
C ARG A 156 16.19 10.28 2.74
N ASP A 157 15.81 10.52 1.51
CA ASP A 157 16.48 9.96 0.33
C ASP A 157 17.56 10.96 -0.12
N PRO A 158 18.85 10.68 0.08
CA PRO A 158 19.92 11.63 -0.26
C PRO A 158 20.15 11.77 -1.77
N THR A 159 19.48 10.99 -2.58
CA THR A 159 19.63 10.98 -4.05
C THR A 159 18.70 11.97 -4.75
N ILE A 160 17.73 12.55 -4.02
CA ILE A 160 16.73 13.49 -4.53
C ILE A 160 16.58 14.64 -3.52
N GLU A 161 16.45 15.88 -4.01
CA GLU A 161 16.44 17.08 -3.17
C GLU A 161 15.36 17.04 -2.08
N ASN A 162 14.10 16.79 -2.44
CA ASN A 162 12.96 16.68 -1.52
C ASN A 162 12.54 15.22 -1.33
N GLY A 163 13.53 14.31 -1.31
CA GLY A 163 13.30 12.87 -1.26
C GLY A 163 13.07 12.33 0.14
N LEU A 164 12.08 11.46 0.27
CA LEU A 164 11.86 10.59 1.43
C LEU A 164 11.84 9.12 1.01
N ALA A 165 12.37 8.29 1.89
CA ALA A 165 12.24 6.84 1.80
C ALA A 165 11.56 6.31 3.06
N LEU A 166 10.62 5.38 2.90
CA LEU A 166 9.91 4.72 3.99
C LEU A 166 9.61 3.26 3.65
N PHE A 167 9.17 2.53 4.64
CA PHE A 167 8.72 1.16 4.48
C PHE A 167 7.38 1.00 5.18
N LEU A 168 6.43 0.34 4.52
CA LEU A 168 5.13 0.06 5.11
C LEU A 168 4.81 -1.43 5.03
N ALA A 169 3.90 -1.89 5.88
CA ALA A 169 3.35 -3.23 5.85
C ALA A 169 1.89 -3.22 6.31
N SER A 170 1.06 -4.07 5.72
CA SER A 170 -0.34 -4.21 6.09
C SER A 170 -0.83 -5.64 5.95
N ASP A 171 -1.88 -6.01 6.66
CA ASP A 171 -2.61 -7.24 6.41
C ASP A 171 -3.42 -7.10 5.11
N ASN A 172 -2.99 -7.83 4.08
CA ASN A 172 -3.58 -7.77 2.75
C ASN A 172 -4.99 -8.38 2.68
N LEU A 173 -5.38 -9.20 3.65
CA LEU A 173 -6.71 -9.80 3.74
C LEU A 173 -7.69 -8.91 4.56
N ARG A 174 -7.15 -8.10 5.48
CA ARG A 174 -7.91 -7.17 6.32
C ARG A 174 -7.94 -5.77 5.72
N LYS A 175 -6.98 -4.90 6.10
CA LYS A 175 -6.92 -3.53 5.58
C LYS A 175 -6.77 -3.50 4.06
N GLY A 176 -6.01 -4.42 3.50
CA GLY A 176 -5.85 -4.56 2.04
C GLY A 176 -7.10 -5.12 1.31
N ALA A 177 -8.13 -5.57 2.01
CA ALA A 177 -9.31 -6.19 1.39
C ALA A 177 -10.60 -5.98 2.21
N ALA A 178 -11.01 -6.98 2.99
CA ALA A 178 -12.35 -7.04 3.60
C ALA A 178 -12.63 -5.88 4.56
N LEU A 179 -11.69 -5.53 5.42
CA LEU A 179 -11.85 -4.42 6.36
C LEU A 179 -12.05 -3.08 5.64
N ASN A 180 -11.28 -2.83 4.58
CA ASN A 180 -11.41 -1.59 3.81
C ASN A 180 -12.79 -1.47 3.14
N ALA A 181 -13.33 -2.57 2.61
CA ALA A 181 -14.68 -2.59 2.03
C ALA A 181 -15.75 -2.27 3.09
N ILE A 182 -15.61 -2.79 4.31
CA ILE A 182 -16.48 -2.47 5.45
C ILE A 182 -16.36 -0.99 5.80
N GLN A 183 -15.15 -0.46 5.95
CA GLN A 183 -14.90 0.95 6.28
C GLN A 183 -15.48 1.91 5.23
N ILE A 184 -15.36 1.59 3.94
CA ILE A 184 -16.01 2.35 2.87
C ILE A 184 -17.53 2.35 3.06
N THR A 185 -18.13 1.19 3.34
CA THR A 185 -19.57 1.05 3.56
C THR A 185 -20.05 1.88 4.75
N GLU A 186 -19.32 1.84 5.87
CA GLU A 186 -19.62 2.64 7.06
C GLU A 186 -19.57 4.16 6.77
N LEU A 187 -18.57 4.61 6.01
CA LEU A 187 -18.46 6.01 5.60
C LEU A 187 -19.63 6.44 4.70
N LEU A 188 -20.06 5.61 3.76
CA LEU A 188 -21.20 5.90 2.90
C LEU A 188 -22.49 6.00 3.69
N LEU A 189 -22.77 5.05 4.59
CA LEU A 189 -23.95 5.05 5.45
C LEU A 189 -23.97 6.25 6.40
N SER A 190 -22.82 6.67 6.93
CA SER A 190 -22.73 7.84 7.80
C SER A 190 -23.04 9.14 7.06
N ARG A 191 -22.60 9.26 5.80
CA ARG A 191 -22.90 10.43 4.94
C ARG A 191 -24.38 10.49 4.57
N GLU A 192 -25.01 9.36 4.24
CA GLU A 192 -26.45 9.31 3.96
C GLU A 192 -27.27 9.74 5.17
N ARG A 193 -26.92 9.29 6.38
CA ARG A 193 -27.59 9.68 7.62
C ARG A 193 -27.41 11.15 7.96
N ALA A 194 -26.27 11.75 7.60
CA ALA A 194 -26.03 13.19 7.83
C ALA A 194 -26.72 14.08 6.80
N ALA A 195 -27.14 13.52 5.66
CA ALA A 195 -27.85 14.24 4.60
C ALA A 195 -29.39 14.10 4.67
N ALA A 196 -29.92 13.23 5.52
CA ALA A 196 -31.35 12.97 5.75
C ALA A 196 -31.87 13.79 6.93
#